data_2c391d9d5624cf2218812742e2b093e4
#
_entry.id   2c391d9d5624cf2218812742e2b093e4
#
_cell.length_a   1.000
_cell.length_b   1.000
_cell.length_c   1.000
_cell.angle_alpha   90.00
_cell.angle_beta   90.00
_cell.angle_gamma   90.00
#
_symmetry.space_group_name_H-M   'P 1'
#
loop_
_entity.id
_entity.type
_entity.pdbx_description
1 polymer ?
#
loop_
_entity_poly.entity_id
_entity_poly.type
_entity_poly.pdbx_seq_one_letter_code
_entity_poly.pdbx_strand_id
1 'polypeptide(L)' 'MKATGIVRRIDDLGRVVIPKEIRKTLRIREGDPLEIFTDREGEVILKKYSPIMELSDFAAQYAESLHK' A
#
# COMPACT_ATOMS: atom_id res chain seq x y z
N MET A 1 -5.56 -12.35 1.89
CA MET A 1 -4.15 -12.03 2.12
C MET A 1 -3.30 -13.29 2.10
N LYS A 2 -2.05 -13.13 1.76
CA LYS A 2 -1.14 -14.27 1.64
C LYS A 2 -0.01 -14.10 2.64
N ALA A 3 0.20 -15.10 3.47
CA ALA A 3 1.28 -15.07 4.44
C ALA A 3 2.62 -15.29 3.75
N THR A 4 3.62 -14.51 4.14
CA THR A 4 4.98 -14.65 3.59
C THR A 4 5.88 -15.46 4.49
N GLY A 5 5.49 -15.67 5.74
CA GLY A 5 6.34 -16.30 6.73
C GLY A 5 7.42 -15.38 7.29
N ILE A 6 7.46 -14.14 6.85
CA ILE A 6 8.47 -13.18 7.29
C ILE A 6 7.96 -12.44 8.51
N VAL A 7 8.79 -12.39 9.55
CA VAL A 7 8.48 -11.69 10.79
C VAL A 7 9.54 -10.61 10.99
N ARG A 8 9.10 -9.40 11.28
CA ARG A 8 10.00 -8.29 11.57
C ARG A 8 9.61 -7.63 12.88
N ARG A 9 10.59 -7.06 13.55
CA ARG A 9 10.38 -6.36 14.80
C ARG A 9 10.32 -4.86 14.55
N ILE A 10 9.46 -4.20 15.31
CA ILE A 10 9.39 -2.75 15.29
C ILE A 10 10.53 -2.22 16.16
N ASP A 11 11.25 -1.21 15.65
CA ASP A 11 12.36 -0.61 16.37
C ASP A 11 11.85 0.44 17.39
N ASP A 12 12.79 1.10 18.06
CA ASP A 12 12.46 2.09 19.09
C ASP A 12 11.81 3.35 18.53
N LEU A 13 11.88 3.57 17.24
CA LEU A 13 11.24 4.70 16.58
C LEU A 13 9.95 4.30 15.88
N GLY A 14 9.48 3.08 16.09
CA GLY A 14 8.24 2.60 15.49
C GLY A 14 8.36 2.20 14.03
N ARG A 15 9.57 1.90 13.56
CA ARG A 15 9.81 1.56 12.17
C ARG A 15 9.92 0.05 12.00
N VAL A 16 9.51 -0.41 10.82
CA VAL A 16 9.70 -1.80 10.41
C VAL A 16 10.29 -1.81 9.01
N VAL A 17 11.20 -2.75 8.75
CA VAL A 17 11.83 -2.87 7.44
C VAL A 17 11.02 -3.82 6.59
N ILE A 18 10.65 -3.37 5.40
CA ILE A 18 10.01 -4.24 4.42
C ILE A 18 11.09 -5.02 3.70
N PRO A 19 11.06 -6.36 3.73
CA PRO A 19 12.09 -7.17 3.10
C PRO A 19 12.25 -6.90 1.62
N LYS A 20 13.47 -7.07 1.15
CA LYS A 20 13.79 -6.79 -0.25
C LYS A 20 12.93 -7.62 -1.22
N GLU A 21 12.66 -8.87 -0.88
CA GLU A 21 11.84 -9.75 -1.73
C GLU A 21 10.43 -9.20 -1.91
N ILE A 22 9.86 -8.67 -0.83
CA ILE A 22 8.53 -8.09 -0.90
C ILE A 22 8.55 -6.79 -1.70
N ARG A 23 9.57 -5.96 -1.48
CA ARG A 23 9.71 -4.73 -2.25
C ARG A 23 9.82 -5.00 -3.74
N LYS A 24 10.58 -6.03 -4.11
CA LYS A 24 10.69 -6.43 -5.51
C LYS A 24 9.38 -6.90 -6.09
N THR A 25 8.69 -7.77 -5.37
CA THR A 25 7.41 -8.32 -5.83
C THR A 25 6.37 -7.23 -6.04
N LEU A 26 6.31 -6.28 -5.13
CA LEU A 26 5.34 -5.20 -5.18
C LEU A 26 5.86 -3.95 -5.88
N ARG A 27 7.11 -3.99 -6.34
CA ARG A 27 7.76 -2.87 -7.04
C ARG A 27 7.77 -1.60 -6.19
N ILE A 28 8.13 -1.77 -4.93
CA ILE A 28 8.28 -0.66 -4.00
C ILE A 28 9.74 -0.20 -4.04
N ARG A 29 9.95 1.06 -4.34
CA ARG A 29 11.28 1.65 -4.43
C ARG A 29 11.50 2.69 -3.35
N GLU A 30 12.76 3.03 -3.14
CA GLU A 30 13.11 4.08 -2.19
C GLU A 30 12.36 5.36 -2.51
N GLY A 31 11.76 5.94 -1.50
CA GLY A 31 11.00 7.17 -1.66
C GLY A 31 9.56 6.99 -2.09
N ASP A 32 9.16 5.77 -2.44
CA ASP A 32 7.76 5.54 -2.81
C ASP A 32 6.86 5.77 -1.62
N PRO A 33 5.77 6.51 -1.79
CA PRO A 33 4.81 6.70 -0.69
C PRO A 33 3.96 5.46 -0.52
N LEU A 34 3.72 5.10 0.72
CA LEU A 34 2.84 4.00 1.06
C LEU A 34 1.74 4.52 1.96
N GLU A 35 0.52 4.14 1.66
CA GLU A 35 -0.61 4.49 2.50
C GLU A 35 -0.82 3.39 3.52
N ILE A 36 -1.08 3.77 4.76
CA ILE A 36 -1.21 2.83 5.87
C ILE A 36 -2.68 2.71 6.23
N PHE A 37 -3.17 1.48 6.23
CA PHE A 37 -4.53 1.15 6.64
C PHE A 37 -4.50 0.27 7.86
N THR A 38 -5.54 0.34 8.65
CA THR A 38 -5.73 -0.57 9.79
C THR A 38 -7.12 -1.17 9.70
N ASP A 39 -7.30 -2.33 10.31
CA ASP A 39 -8.61 -2.95 10.38
C ASP A 39 -8.95 -3.31 11.83
N ARG A 40 -10.13 -3.87 12.02
CA ARG A 40 -10.61 -4.20 13.36
C ARG A 40 -9.90 -5.39 13.99
N GLU A 41 -9.21 -6.17 13.18
CA GLU A 41 -8.50 -7.35 13.65
C GLU A 41 -7.09 -7.05 14.10
N GLY A 42 -6.70 -5.78 14.09
CA GLY A 42 -5.37 -5.38 14.50
C GLY A 42 -4.34 -5.52 13.41
N GLU A 43 -4.74 -5.50 12.17
CA GLU A 43 -3.83 -5.57 11.05
C GLU A 43 -3.39 -4.18 10.61
N VAL A 44 -2.13 -4.09 10.20
CA VAL A 44 -1.59 -2.90 9.54
C VAL A 44 -1.35 -3.28 8.09
N ILE A 45 -2.00 -2.57 7.19
CA ILE A 45 -1.94 -2.85 5.76
C ILE A 45 -1.27 -1.69 5.07
N LEU A 46 -0.24 -2.00 4.26
CA LEU A 46 0.47 -0.99 3.51
C LEU A 46 0.14 -1.17 2.03
N LYS A 47 -0.25 -0.08 1.39
CA LYS A 47 -0.53 -0.08 -0.04
C LYS A 47 0.26 1.03 -0.70
N LYS A 48 0.71 0.79 -1.91
CA LYS A 48 1.37 1.84 -2.68
C LYS A 48 0.39 2.98 -2.91
N TYR A 49 0.80 4.17 -2.55
CA TYR A 49 -0.01 5.36 -2.75
C TYR A 49 0.36 5.99 -4.08
N SER A 50 -0.62 6.13 -4.95
CA SER A 50 -0.40 6.72 -6.27
C SER A 50 -1.49 7.73 -6.54
N PRO A 51 -1.25 9.01 -6.23
CA PRO A 51 -2.27 10.04 -6.47
C PRO A 51 -2.69 10.12 -7.93
N ILE A 52 -1.74 9.90 -8.84
CA ILE A 52 -2.04 9.95 -10.27
C ILE A 52 -2.97 8.83 -10.66
N MET A 53 -2.71 7.61 -10.20
CA MET A 53 -3.58 6.48 -10.49
C MET A 53 -4.96 6.65 -9.86
N GLU A 54 -5.00 7.17 -8.64
CA GLU A 54 -6.27 7.46 -7.99
C GLU A 54 -7.09 8.47 -8.78
N LEU A 55 -6.44 9.50 -9.27
CA LEU A 55 -7.09 10.49 -10.11
C LEU A 55 -7.60 9.87 -11.40
N SER A 56 -6.85 8.97 -12.00
CA SER A 56 -7.29 8.28 -13.20
C SER A 56 -8.51 7.42 -12.92
N ASP A 57 -8.48 6.66 -11.84
CA ASP A 57 -9.60 5.84 -11.45
C ASP A 57 -10.83 6.69 -11.16
N PHE A 58 -10.64 7.79 -10.43
CA PHE A 58 -11.72 8.71 -10.14
C PHE A 58 -12.29 9.31 -11.41
N ALA A 59 -11.42 9.73 -12.33
CA ALA A 59 -11.88 10.31 -13.58
C ALA A 59 -12.67 9.31 -14.40
N ALA A 60 -12.23 8.07 -14.46
CA ALA A 60 -12.94 7.03 -15.19
C ALA A 60 -14.32 6.79 -14.60
N GLN A 61 -14.40 6.67 -13.28
CA GLN A 61 -15.67 6.47 -12.60
C GLN A 61 -16.61 7.67 -12.79
N TYR A 62 -16.03 8.83 -12.69
CA TYR A 62 -16.80 10.07 -12.86
C TYR A 62 -17.35 10.18 -14.28
N ALA A 63 -16.52 9.86 -15.25
CA ALA A 63 -16.95 9.90 -16.66
C ALA A 63 -18.07 8.90 -16.90
N GLU A 64 -17.98 7.73 -16.34
CA GLU A 64 -19.06 6.74 -16.43
C GLU A 64 -20.35 7.27 -15.82
N SER A 65 -20.24 7.92 -14.67
CA SER A 65 -21.40 8.49 -14.01
C SER A 65 -22.04 9.57 -14.85
N LEU A 66 -21.22 10.38 -15.49
CA LEU A 66 -21.75 11.47 -16.33
C LEU A 66 -22.42 10.97 -17.60
N HIS A 67 -21.99 9.81 -18.08
CA HIS A 67 -22.52 9.26 -19.33
C HIS A 67 -23.78 8.41 -19.14
N LYS A 68 -24.24 8.27 -17.95
CA LYS A 68 -25.45 7.49 -17.66
C LYS A 68 -26.74 8.26 -17.93
#